data_09f6c950575ae252ab1016fe6990a538
#
_entry.id   09f6c950575ae252ab1016fe6990a538
#
_cell.length_a   1.000
_cell.length_b   1.000
_cell.length_c   1.000
_cell.angle_alpha   90.00
_cell.angle_beta   90.00
_cell.angle_gamma   90.00
#
_symmetry.space_group_name_H-M   'P 1'
#
loop_
_entity.id
_entity.type
_entity.pdbx_description
1 polymer ?
#
loop_
_entity_poly.entity_id
_entity_poly.type
_entity_poly.pdbx_seq_one_letter_code
_entity_poly.pdbx_strand_id
1 'polypeptide(L)'
;MSIAIGYVPGAFGQGGDDPGYLRHLVEMGDSFGYDSIWLSDRIVSDRFSLEPMVALSMIAGYSDRLKFGTSVLALPLRNPVVLAKQIATLDYLSQGRFFPAVGLGQEEPEEYEACGVGKEDRGPRTDEAIRLMRRLWEEDNVTHEGTFFSCHNVSVTPKPFLKPSTPVW
;
A
#
# COMPACT_ATOMS: atom_id res chain seq x y z
N MET A 1 -17.60 7.62 -23.20
CA MET A 1 -16.66 7.55 -22.07
C MET A 1 -17.43 6.95 -20.92
N SER A 2 -17.01 5.83 -20.36
CA SER A 2 -17.53 5.31 -19.08
C SER A 2 -16.77 6.01 -17.95
N ILE A 3 -17.47 6.40 -16.89
CA ILE A 3 -16.86 6.93 -15.68
C ILE A 3 -16.47 5.73 -14.82
N ALA A 4 -15.20 5.66 -14.38
CA ALA A 4 -14.74 4.67 -13.43
C ALA A 4 -15.13 5.12 -12.00
N ILE A 5 -15.77 4.25 -11.24
CA ILE A 5 -16.23 4.52 -9.89
C ILE A 5 -15.54 3.56 -8.92
N GLY A 6 -14.77 4.12 -7.99
CA GLY A 6 -14.20 3.39 -6.86
C GLY A 6 -14.94 3.69 -5.57
N TYR A 7 -14.81 2.81 -4.58
CA TYR A 7 -15.35 3.03 -3.24
C TYR A 7 -14.29 2.82 -2.16
N VAL A 8 -14.45 3.56 -1.08
CA VAL A 8 -13.71 3.39 0.17
C VAL A 8 -14.70 2.87 1.19
N PRO A 9 -14.62 1.59 1.59
CA PRO A 9 -15.41 1.15 2.73
C PRO A 9 -14.87 1.91 3.94
N GLY A 10 -15.64 2.84 4.50
CA GLY A 10 -15.22 3.68 5.63
C GLY A 10 -14.54 2.88 6.74
N ALA A 11 -14.21 3.49 7.86
CA ALA A 11 -13.75 2.74 9.02
C ALA A 11 -14.73 1.56 9.23
N PHE A 12 -14.24 0.34 9.30
CA PHE A 12 -15.00 -0.91 9.36
C PHE A 12 -15.99 -1.02 10.54
N GLY A 13 -16.50 0.13 11.01
CA GLY A 13 -17.25 0.30 12.25
C GLY A 13 -18.64 -0.32 12.32
N GLN A 14 -19.19 -0.81 11.21
CA GLN A 14 -20.43 -1.61 11.23
C GLN A 14 -20.16 -2.92 10.48
N GLY A 15 -19.75 -3.95 11.20
CA GLY A 15 -19.39 -5.25 10.64
C GLY A 15 -17.89 -5.56 10.73
N GLY A 16 -17.07 -4.66 11.28
CA GLY A 16 -15.62 -4.83 11.40
C GLY A 16 -15.18 -5.98 12.31
N ASP A 17 -16.06 -6.43 13.19
CA ASP A 17 -15.82 -7.60 14.05
C ASP A 17 -16.05 -8.93 13.33
N ASP A 18 -16.58 -8.90 12.10
CA ASP A 18 -16.75 -10.08 11.27
C ASP A 18 -15.59 -10.24 10.28
N PRO A 19 -14.74 -11.25 10.44
CA PRO A 19 -13.66 -11.53 9.48
C PRO A 19 -14.15 -11.77 8.04
N GLY A 20 -15.41 -12.18 7.85
CA GLY A 20 -16.04 -12.36 6.54
C GLY A 20 -16.43 -11.05 5.84
N TYR A 21 -16.48 -9.93 6.57
CA TYR A 21 -16.99 -8.67 6.06
C TYR A 21 -16.17 -8.13 4.87
N LEU A 22 -14.85 -8.28 4.90
CA LEU A 22 -13.99 -7.86 3.78
C LEU A 22 -14.35 -8.59 2.48
N ARG A 23 -14.59 -9.90 2.55
CA ARG A 23 -15.05 -10.70 1.39
C ARG A 23 -16.39 -10.20 0.88
N HIS A 24 -17.34 -9.99 1.77
CA HIS A 24 -18.66 -9.47 1.42
C HIS A 24 -18.59 -8.12 0.71
N LEU A 25 -17.74 -7.20 1.17
CA LEU A 25 -17.51 -5.91 0.51
C LEU A 25 -16.99 -6.08 -0.93
N VAL A 26 -16.05 -7.01 -1.14
CA VAL A 26 -15.50 -7.29 -2.48
C VAL A 26 -16.57 -7.88 -3.40
N GLU A 27 -17.34 -8.86 -2.92
CA GLU A 27 -18.43 -9.47 -3.67
C GLU A 27 -19.53 -8.46 -4.05
N MET A 28 -19.87 -7.54 -3.13
CA MET A 28 -20.77 -6.43 -3.42
C MET A 28 -20.19 -5.50 -4.49
N GLY A 29 -18.92 -5.13 -4.37
CA GLY A 29 -18.24 -4.29 -5.34
C GLY A 29 -18.26 -4.89 -6.74
N ASP A 30 -18.05 -6.19 -6.84
CA ASP A 30 -18.13 -6.92 -8.09
C ASP A 30 -19.57 -6.96 -8.64
N SER A 31 -20.57 -7.24 -7.79
CA SER A 31 -21.97 -7.35 -8.19
C SER A 31 -22.57 -6.03 -8.67
N PHE A 32 -22.17 -4.92 -8.06
CA PHE A 32 -22.63 -3.58 -8.44
C PHE A 32 -21.79 -2.95 -9.58
N GLY A 33 -20.75 -3.62 -10.05
CA GLY A 33 -19.93 -3.16 -11.16
C GLY A 33 -18.99 -2.00 -10.82
N TYR A 34 -18.61 -1.85 -9.55
CA TYR A 34 -17.56 -0.88 -9.20
C TYR A 34 -16.23 -1.23 -9.86
N ASP A 35 -15.42 -0.22 -10.17
CA ASP A 35 -14.11 -0.38 -10.81
C ASP A 35 -13.00 -0.69 -9.79
N SER A 36 -13.11 -0.14 -8.59
CA SER A 36 -12.04 -0.27 -7.60
C SER A 36 -12.49 -0.14 -6.16
N ILE A 37 -11.68 -0.73 -5.25
CA ILE A 37 -11.79 -0.59 -3.79
C ILE A 37 -10.51 0.00 -3.22
N TRP A 38 -10.63 0.90 -2.23
CA TRP A 38 -9.51 1.61 -1.64
C TRP A 38 -9.54 1.50 -0.12
N LEU A 39 -8.39 1.23 0.49
CA LEU A 39 -8.24 1.11 1.93
C LEU A 39 -7.34 2.24 2.48
N SER A 40 -7.73 2.80 3.63
CA SER A 40 -6.88 3.70 4.40
C SER A 40 -5.88 2.91 5.24
N ASP A 41 -4.80 3.56 5.66
CA ASP A 41 -3.76 2.99 6.49
C ASP A 41 -3.73 3.67 7.87
N ARG A 42 -3.73 2.85 8.91
CA ARG A 42 -3.47 3.23 10.30
C ARG A 42 -2.71 2.08 10.96
N ILE A 43 -1.52 2.36 11.46
CA ILE A 43 -0.73 1.36 12.19
C ILE A 43 -1.16 1.34 13.66
N VAL A 44 -1.35 2.52 14.25
CA VAL A 44 -1.85 2.69 15.61
C VAL A 44 -3.18 3.40 15.58
N SER A 45 -4.22 2.79 16.13
CA SER A 45 -5.57 3.35 16.16
C SER A 45 -6.40 2.72 17.29
N ASP A 46 -7.25 3.50 17.92
CA ASP A 46 -8.31 3.05 18.80
C ASP A 46 -9.56 2.53 18.06
N ARG A 47 -9.59 2.72 16.73
CA ARG A 47 -10.66 2.25 15.85
C ARG A 47 -10.20 1.01 15.11
N PHE A 48 -11.15 0.10 14.88
CA PHE A 48 -10.86 -1.07 14.07
C PHE A 48 -10.35 -0.66 12.68
N SER A 49 -9.15 -1.11 12.35
CA SER A 49 -8.50 -0.86 11.07
C SER A 49 -7.68 -2.07 10.68
N LEU A 50 -7.86 -2.55 9.46
CA LEU A 50 -7.02 -3.61 8.91
C LEU A 50 -5.71 -3.03 8.39
N GLU A 51 -4.62 -3.77 8.56
CA GLU A 51 -3.37 -3.43 7.90
C GLU A 51 -3.57 -3.56 6.37
N PRO A 52 -3.36 -2.47 5.60
CA PRO A 52 -3.82 -2.43 4.21
C PRO A 52 -3.11 -3.41 3.29
N MET A 53 -1.81 -3.68 3.45
CA MET A 53 -1.11 -4.62 2.56
C MET A 53 -1.60 -6.05 2.75
N VAL A 54 -1.96 -6.43 3.98
CA VAL A 54 -2.55 -7.74 4.27
C VAL A 54 -3.97 -7.83 3.70
N ALA A 55 -4.82 -6.84 3.97
CA ALA A 55 -6.19 -6.82 3.51
C ALA A 55 -6.30 -6.76 1.98
N LEU A 56 -5.45 -5.94 1.31
CA LEU A 56 -5.40 -5.83 -0.15
C LEU A 56 -4.93 -7.13 -0.82
N SER A 57 -4.07 -7.91 -0.14
CA SER A 57 -3.68 -9.23 -0.63
C SER A 57 -4.87 -10.20 -0.64
N MET A 58 -5.75 -10.13 0.36
CA MET A 58 -7.00 -10.90 0.38
C MET A 58 -7.98 -10.42 -0.70
N ILE A 59 -8.12 -9.10 -0.88
CA ILE A 59 -8.95 -8.51 -1.95
C ILE A 59 -8.51 -9.01 -3.32
N ALA A 60 -7.19 -9.05 -3.57
CA ALA A 60 -6.63 -9.58 -4.81
C ALA A 60 -7.04 -11.04 -5.10
N GLY A 61 -7.22 -11.84 -4.04
CA GLY A 61 -7.65 -13.23 -4.13
C GLY A 61 -9.19 -13.42 -4.17
N TYR A 62 -9.96 -12.40 -3.77
CA TYR A 62 -11.43 -12.48 -3.78
C TYR A 62 -12.06 -12.01 -5.09
N SER A 63 -11.36 -11.20 -5.88
CA SER A 63 -11.84 -10.71 -7.18
C SER A 63 -10.71 -10.72 -8.20
N ASP A 64 -11.02 -11.22 -9.40
CA ASP A 64 -10.12 -11.16 -10.55
C ASP A 64 -10.30 -9.87 -11.38
N ARG A 65 -11.29 -9.05 -11.06
CA ARG A 65 -11.67 -7.88 -11.83
C ARG A 65 -11.36 -6.55 -11.14
N LEU A 66 -11.71 -6.44 -9.87
CA LEU A 66 -11.57 -5.17 -9.13
C LEU A 66 -10.11 -4.72 -9.10
N LYS A 67 -9.90 -3.47 -9.40
CA LYS A 67 -8.69 -2.74 -9.03
C LYS A 67 -8.74 -2.40 -7.56
N PHE A 68 -7.60 -2.28 -6.94
CA PHE A 68 -7.55 -1.99 -5.52
C PHE A 68 -6.30 -1.19 -5.16
N GLY A 69 -6.38 -0.43 -4.09
CA GLY A 69 -5.28 0.43 -3.70
C GLY A 69 -5.40 0.99 -2.29
N THR A 70 -4.44 1.83 -1.96
CA THR A 70 -4.39 2.55 -0.68
C THR A 70 -4.87 3.98 -0.83
N SER A 71 -5.57 4.51 0.18
CA SER A 71 -6.05 5.89 0.22
C SER A 71 -5.90 6.50 1.62
N VAL A 72 -4.69 6.74 2.05
CA VAL A 72 -3.36 6.49 1.48
C VAL A 72 -2.51 5.66 2.43
N LEU A 73 -1.42 5.06 1.94
CA LEU A 73 -0.46 4.36 2.76
C LEU A 73 0.49 5.36 3.47
N ALA A 74 0.65 5.23 4.78
CA ALA A 74 1.58 6.05 5.56
C ALA A 74 3.03 5.60 5.31
N LEU A 75 3.63 6.08 4.22
CA LEU A 75 4.92 5.59 3.74
C LEU A 75 6.08 5.82 4.71
N PRO A 76 6.21 6.97 5.42
CA PRO A 76 7.36 7.20 6.30
C PRO A 76 7.45 6.22 7.47
N LEU A 77 6.33 5.56 7.83
CA LEU A 77 6.26 4.60 8.92
C LEU A 77 6.73 3.19 8.53
N ARG A 78 7.17 2.99 7.28
CA ARG A 78 7.49 1.67 6.72
C ARG A 78 8.93 1.59 6.23
N ASN A 79 9.49 0.38 6.26
CA ASN A 79 10.77 0.12 5.63
C ASN A 79 10.57 0.03 4.10
N PRO A 80 11.24 0.86 3.27
CA PRO A 80 11.01 0.92 1.84
C PRO A 80 11.46 -0.33 1.08
N VAL A 81 12.44 -1.07 1.58
CA VAL A 81 12.89 -2.32 0.93
C VAL A 81 11.84 -3.41 1.10
N VAL A 82 11.31 -3.55 2.32
CA VAL A 82 10.23 -4.52 2.61
C VAL A 82 8.98 -4.14 1.82
N LEU A 83 8.60 -2.87 1.84
CA LEU A 83 7.42 -2.38 1.14
C LEU A 83 7.55 -2.52 -0.38
N ALA A 84 8.73 -2.22 -0.95
CA ALA A 84 9.00 -2.43 -2.38
C ALA A 84 8.77 -3.89 -2.78
N LYS A 85 9.21 -4.84 -1.93
CA LYS A 85 8.97 -6.28 -2.16
C LYS A 85 7.48 -6.62 -2.08
N GLN A 86 6.76 -6.11 -1.10
CA GLN A 86 5.32 -6.34 -0.92
C GLN A 86 4.53 -5.80 -2.12
N ILE A 87 4.78 -4.55 -2.51
CA ILE A 87 4.13 -3.91 -3.67
C ILE A 87 4.41 -4.69 -4.96
N ALA A 88 5.67 -5.01 -5.24
CA ALA A 88 6.04 -5.75 -6.44
C ALA A 88 5.38 -7.14 -6.49
N THR A 89 5.31 -7.83 -5.35
CA THR A 89 4.66 -9.14 -5.25
C THR A 89 3.15 -9.02 -5.51
N LEU A 90 2.49 -8.05 -4.89
CA LEU A 90 1.05 -7.86 -5.02
C LEU A 90 0.66 -7.41 -6.44
N ASP A 91 1.45 -6.50 -7.03
CA ASP A 91 1.27 -6.06 -8.41
C ASP A 91 1.47 -7.21 -9.40
N TYR A 92 2.50 -8.05 -9.19
CA TYR A 92 2.77 -9.24 -10.01
C TYR A 92 1.62 -10.27 -9.94
N LEU A 93 1.20 -10.63 -8.73
CA LEU A 93 0.14 -11.63 -8.52
C LEU A 93 -1.22 -11.14 -9.00
N SER A 94 -1.51 -9.85 -8.86
CA SER A 94 -2.76 -9.24 -9.32
C SER A 94 -2.74 -8.82 -10.79
N GLN A 95 -1.62 -9.03 -11.50
CA GLN A 95 -1.46 -8.65 -12.90
C GLN A 95 -1.73 -7.15 -13.15
N GLY A 96 -1.20 -6.30 -12.27
CA GLY A 96 -1.26 -4.85 -12.42
C GLY A 96 -2.58 -4.21 -11.94
N ARG A 97 -3.37 -4.89 -11.10
CA ARG A 97 -4.61 -4.33 -10.53
C ARG A 97 -4.37 -3.51 -9.25
N PHE A 98 -3.15 -3.47 -8.73
CA PHE A 98 -2.80 -2.77 -7.50
C PHE A 98 -2.32 -1.33 -7.77
N PHE A 99 -2.85 -0.38 -7.03
CA PHE A 99 -2.55 1.05 -7.12
C PHE A 99 -2.13 1.60 -5.75
N PRO A 100 -0.83 1.65 -5.43
CA PRO A 100 -0.35 2.26 -4.18
C PRO A 100 -0.42 3.79 -4.27
N ALA A 101 -1.33 4.39 -3.50
CA ALA A 101 -1.28 5.81 -3.20
C ALA A 101 -0.65 6.01 -1.83
N VAL A 102 0.36 6.87 -1.74
CA VAL A 102 1.15 7.08 -0.53
C VAL A 102 0.98 8.49 0.02
N GLY A 103 1.16 8.61 1.32
CA GLY A 103 1.10 9.89 2.01
C GLY A 103 2.00 9.91 3.24
N LEU A 104 1.97 11.05 3.94
CA LEU A 104 2.80 11.26 5.13
C LEU A 104 2.24 10.57 6.38
N GLY A 105 1.03 10.06 6.36
CA GLY A 105 0.30 9.61 7.55
C GLY A 105 -0.42 10.76 8.24
N GLN A 106 -1.10 10.46 9.34
CA GLN A 106 -1.77 11.47 10.15
C GLN A 106 -0.79 12.14 11.13
N GLU A 107 -1.23 13.23 11.77
CA GLU A 107 -0.40 13.98 12.70
C GLU A 107 -0.48 13.46 14.15
N GLU A 108 -0.52 12.16 14.34
CA GLU A 108 -0.60 11.49 15.64
C GLU A 108 0.81 11.10 16.11
N PRO A 109 1.37 11.79 17.11
CA PRO A 109 2.75 11.54 17.56
C PRO A 109 2.99 10.10 17.99
N GLU A 110 2.01 9.47 18.62
CA GLU A 110 2.10 8.11 19.15
C GLU A 110 2.34 7.07 18.05
N GLU A 111 1.77 7.28 16.86
CA GLU A 111 1.94 6.39 15.71
C GLU A 111 3.39 6.46 15.17
N TYR A 112 3.95 7.67 15.12
CA TYR A 112 5.36 7.87 14.72
C TYR A 112 6.32 7.30 15.76
N GLU A 113 6.10 7.57 17.03
CA GLU A 113 6.91 7.06 18.12
C GLU A 113 6.93 5.52 18.14
N ALA A 114 5.75 4.89 18.03
CA ALA A 114 5.63 3.43 17.98
C ALA A 114 6.36 2.81 16.79
N CYS A 115 6.49 3.54 15.68
CA CYS A 115 7.23 3.12 14.48
C CYS A 115 8.72 3.55 14.50
N GLY A 116 9.19 4.23 15.54
CA GLY A 116 10.57 4.69 15.65
C GLY A 116 10.95 5.77 14.64
N VAL A 117 10.00 6.62 14.26
CA VAL A 117 10.17 7.67 13.25
C VAL A 117 9.95 9.04 13.87
N GLY A 118 10.87 9.99 13.62
CA GLY A 118 10.65 11.41 13.95
C GLY A 118 9.54 11.99 13.06
N LYS A 119 8.53 12.62 13.65
CA LYS A 119 7.43 13.24 12.90
C LYS A 119 7.92 14.33 11.95
N GLU A 120 8.96 15.04 12.31
CA GLU A 120 9.63 16.08 11.52
C GLU A 120 10.30 15.53 10.27
N ASP A 121 10.74 14.28 10.31
CA ASP A 121 11.42 13.60 9.20
C ASP A 121 10.48 13.05 8.13
N ARG A 122 9.18 13.04 8.38
CA ARG A 122 8.19 12.35 7.54
C ARG A 122 8.23 12.72 6.05
N GLY A 123 8.43 13.99 5.73
CA GLY A 123 8.51 14.45 4.34
C GLY A 123 9.77 13.95 3.63
N PRO A 124 10.98 14.37 4.10
CA PRO A 124 12.24 13.93 3.48
C PRO A 124 12.41 12.41 3.46
N ARG A 125 11.94 11.72 4.50
CA ARG A 125 11.93 10.25 4.59
C ARG A 125 11.04 9.60 3.54
N THR A 126 9.86 10.18 3.27
CA THR A 126 8.94 9.74 2.20
C THR A 126 9.58 9.90 0.82
N ASP A 127 10.18 11.04 0.55
CA ASP A 127 10.84 11.32 -0.72
C ASP A 127 12.01 10.34 -0.99
N GLU A 128 12.79 10.04 0.03
CA GLU A 128 13.88 9.08 -0.06
C GLU A 128 13.35 7.67 -0.27
N ALA A 129 12.30 7.27 0.45
CA ALA A 129 11.65 5.96 0.30
C ALA A 129 11.11 5.74 -1.11
N ILE A 130 10.43 6.73 -1.70
CA ILE A 130 9.90 6.63 -3.08
C ILE A 130 11.04 6.44 -4.09
N ARG A 131 12.13 7.21 -3.97
CA ARG A 131 13.29 7.06 -4.86
C ARG A 131 13.93 5.69 -4.74
N LEU A 132 14.12 5.20 -3.51
CA LEU A 132 14.70 3.88 -3.29
C LEU A 132 13.79 2.75 -3.81
N MET A 133 12.49 2.81 -3.55
CA MET A 133 11.54 1.80 -4.06
C MET A 133 11.55 1.73 -5.60
N ARG A 134 11.53 2.88 -6.29
CA ARG A 134 11.61 2.90 -7.76
C ARG A 134 12.88 2.23 -8.27
N ARG A 135 14.03 2.54 -7.69
CA ARG A 135 15.29 1.87 -8.05
C ARG A 135 15.22 0.36 -7.84
N LEU A 136 14.68 -0.10 -6.70
CA LEU A 136 14.52 -1.52 -6.40
C LEU A 136 13.60 -2.26 -7.40
N TRP A 137 12.64 -1.58 -8.00
CA TRP A 137 11.76 -2.16 -9.03
C TRP A 137 12.41 -2.18 -10.42
N GLU A 138 13.25 -1.23 -10.74
CA GLU A 138 13.82 -1.01 -12.06
C GLU A 138 15.22 -1.60 -12.21
N GLU A 139 16.01 -1.60 -11.14
CA GLU A 139 17.41 -2.00 -11.12
C GLU A 139 17.63 -3.30 -10.34
N ASP A 140 18.76 -3.97 -10.59
CA ASP A 140 19.31 -5.02 -9.75
C ASP A 140 20.58 -4.53 -9.04
N ASN A 141 20.95 -5.23 -7.96
CA ASN A 141 22.15 -4.93 -7.18
C ASN A 141 22.20 -3.47 -6.68
N VAL A 142 21.06 -2.94 -6.26
CA VAL A 142 20.93 -1.57 -5.77
C VAL A 142 21.76 -1.36 -4.51
N THR A 143 22.65 -0.38 -4.55
CA THR A 143 23.30 0.20 -3.38
C THR A 143 22.77 1.61 -3.17
N HIS A 144 22.35 1.91 -1.94
CA HIS A 144 21.80 3.19 -1.54
C HIS A 144 22.38 3.60 -0.19
N GLU A 145 22.94 4.80 -0.13
CA GLU A 145 23.45 5.45 1.08
C GLU A 145 22.71 6.78 1.23
N GLY A 146 21.62 6.74 1.97
CA GLY A 146 20.74 7.90 2.20
C GLY A 146 20.79 8.41 3.64
N THR A 147 19.97 9.41 3.91
CA THR A 147 19.84 9.96 5.26
C THR A 147 19.04 9.05 6.18
N PHE A 148 18.02 8.39 5.66
CA PHE A 148 17.08 7.58 6.43
C PHE A 148 17.19 6.09 6.14
N PHE A 149 17.69 5.73 4.97
CA PHE A 149 17.78 4.35 4.55
C PHE A 149 19.13 4.05 3.91
N SER A 150 19.62 2.85 4.18
CA SER A 150 20.80 2.32 3.49
C SER A 150 20.58 0.87 3.11
N CYS A 151 21.12 0.47 1.97
CA CYS A 151 21.18 -0.92 1.55
C CYS A 151 22.36 -1.12 0.61
N HIS A 152 22.91 -2.33 0.57
CA HIS A 152 24.06 -2.65 -0.22
C HIS A 152 23.83 -3.90 -1.06
N ASN A 153 23.96 -3.76 -2.37
CA ASN A 153 23.85 -4.86 -3.34
C ASN A 153 22.53 -5.66 -3.24
N VAL A 154 21.38 -4.94 -3.16
CA VAL A 154 20.06 -5.52 -2.96
C VAL A 154 19.30 -5.61 -4.29
N SER A 155 18.71 -6.77 -4.56
CA SER A 155 17.76 -6.98 -5.66
C SER A 155 16.40 -7.44 -5.12
N VAL A 156 15.32 -6.89 -5.66
CA VAL A 156 13.94 -7.29 -5.36
C VAL A 156 13.38 -8.13 -6.51
N THR A 157 12.89 -9.33 -6.20
CA THR A 157 12.28 -10.27 -7.16
C THR A 157 11.01 -10.86 -6.53
N PRO A 158 9.84 -10.96 -7.24
CA PRO A 158 9.66 -10.53 -8.63
C PRO A 158 9.76 -9.02 -8.78
N LYS A 159 10.02 -8.56 -9.99
CA LYS A 159 9.77 -7.16 -10.36
C LYS A 159 8.27 -6.94 -10.56
N PRO A 160 7.74 -5.71 -10.45
CA PRO A 160 6.35 -5.42 -10.73
C PRO A 160 5.89 -5.94 -12.10
N PHE A 161 4.60 -6.25 -12.19
CA PHE A 161 3.97 -6.62 -13.46
C PHE A 161 3.91 -5.43 -14.42
N LEU A 162 3.49 -4.26 -13.92
CA LEU A 162 3.49 -3.02 -14.69
C LEU A 162 4.91 -2.52 -14.95
N LYS A 163 5.15 -2.00 -16.14
CA LYS A 163 6.47 -1.53 -16.59
C LYS A 163 6.44 -0.02 -16.88
N PRO A 164 7.54 0.71 -16.60
CA PRO A 164 8.82 0.22 -16.01
C PRO A 164 8.70 -0.18 -14.54
N SER A 165 7.73 0.36 -13.82
CA SER A 165 7.45 0.07 -12.39
C SER A 165 5.99 0.36 -12.07
N THR A 166 5.51 -0.10 -10.90
CA THR A 166 4.16 0.23 -10.41
C THR A 166 4.06 1.75 -10.20
N PRO A 167 3.04 2.43 -10.77
CA PRO A 167 2.81 3.84 -10.50
C PRO A 167 2.54 4.08 -9.01
N VAL A 168 3.27 4.99 -8.40
CA VAL A 168 3.00 5.47 -7.04
C VAL A 168 2.25 6.81 -7.14
N TRP A 169 1.09 6.88 -6.52
CA TRP A 169 0.18 8.03 -6.53
C TRP A 169 0.32 8.88 -5.27
#